data_e5e700bd2ba73b32602e9ac49193020c
#
_entry.id   e5e700bd2ba73b32602e9ac49193020c
#
_cell.length_a   1.000
_cell.length_b   1.000
_cell.length_c   1.000
_cell.angle_alpha   90.00
_cell.angle_beta   90.00
_cell.angle_gamma   90.00
#
_symmetry.space_group_name_H-M   'P 1'
#
loop_
_entity.id
_entity.type
_entity.pdbx_description
1 polymer ?
#
loop_
_entity_poly.entity_id
_entity_poly.type
_entity_poly.pdbx_seq_one_letter_code
_entity_poly.pdbx_strand_id
1 'polypeptide(L)'
;MFLRALNVWIASFSKFRALRTPATQLITLSVHKYSTVQRAIKIVGGFDMPGQGKAQQHKGKGREPQRKKQKAKEKSKAEGGADEVVELDVKNLLENNRRKSEENGEKHTDAETSVSVVHEGKKDSPFPETEVTVSELSSTGEGLALSPNGDHVYVVPFALPGETARVRIYKTIKPKSYSLTDLVEVLKPSKQRDDSLIKCQYFGKCSGCQLQMIPYQDQLQHKKRIIEKAYANFSGLLPELIPAIGDTMGSPMQYGYRTKLTPHFTQPARNRRQEHGSDAPEIPPIGFMMKGRRKVMDIEDCPLGTDIVRSGLKNERKRVAENLHQYPYGGTLLVRESTKRVERNKENEALPSTDKVIRTTFPEYVEEKTYITDQNGISVEYVEDYQFHNIAGTFFQNNNSILPSFTGYVRDNALHPEPKPDATPAESAAAAKSNPKLKYLLDAYCGSGLFTIVLSGTFRSSLGIDVAASSIKCARENAKLSNVPNTGFAAADAAALFKDVPYPADQTLLVIDPPRKGCDTNFLNQLLAYGPTRVLYVSCNVHTQARDVGVLVEGKNGVRYDIESIRGFDFFPQTSHVESVAVLTKAIETKEE
;
A
#
# COMPACT_ATOMS: atom_id res chain seq x y z
N MET A 1 -48.47 17.33 29.23
CA MET A 1 -47.31 17.84 29.95
C MET A 1 -46.18 18.29 29.01
N PHE A 2 -46.31 18.14 27.71
CA PHE A 2 -45.28 18.44 26.67
C PHE A 2 -45.41 19.86 26.06
N LEU A 3 -46.48 20.59 26.31
CA LEU A 3 -46.73 21.91 25.72
C LEU A 3 -46.30 23.11 26.61
N ARG A 4 -45.77 22.84 27.82
CA ARG A 4 -45.24 23.92 28.71
C ARG A 4 -43.70 24.09 28.63
N ALA A 5 -42.95 23.16 28.06
CA ALA A 5 -41.50 23.28 27.93
C ALA A 5 -41.05 24.08 26.69
N LEU A 6 -41.90 24.19 25.66
CA LEU A 6 -41.53 24.87 24.39
C LEU A 6 -41.62 26.41 24.50
N ASN A 7 -42.44 26.94 25.39
CA ASN A 7 -42.62 28.40 25.56
C ASN A 7 -41.55 29.09 26.43
N VAL A 8 -40.75 28.34 27.18
CA VAL A 8 -39.64 28.92 27.96
C VAL A 8 -38.38 29.08 27.11
N TRP A 9 -38.27 28.32 26.02
CA TRP A 9 -37.09 28.38 25.12
C TRP A 9 -37.16 29.55 24.14
N ILE A 10 -38.35 29.97 23.71
CA ILE A 10 -38.54 31.08 22.76
C ILE A 10 -38.42 32.45 23.44
N ALA A 11 -38.65 32.55 24.75
CA ALA A 11 -38.53 33.82 25.49
C ALA A 11 -37.10 34.22 25.85
N SER A 12 -36.10 33.29 25.76
CA SER A 12 -34.70 33.58 26.03
C SER A 12 -33.92 34.14 24.85
N PHE A 13 -34.45 34.09 23.63
CA PHE A 13 -33.75 34.55 22.44
C PHE A 13 -34.01 36.03 22.05
N SER A 14 -34.89 36.74 22.74
CA SER A 14 -35.25 38.11 22.41
C SER A 14 -34.45 39.21 23.15
N LYS A 15 -33.47 38.87 23.99
CA LYS A 15 -32.69 39.84 24.77
C LYS A 15 -31.20 39.95 24.47
N PHE A 16 -30.70 39.35 23.37
CA PHE A 16 -29.32 39.56 22.92
C PHE A 16 -29.28 40.34 21.60
N ARG A 17 -29.69 41.61 21.65
CA ARG A 17 -29.40 42.60 20.62
C ARG A 17 -28.50 43.66 21.25
N ALA A 18 -27.21 43.52 21.06
CA ALA A 18 -26.16 44.54 21.11
C ALA A 18 -24.89 43.98 21.75
N LEU A 19 -24.03 43.45 20.92
CA LEU A 19 -22.55 43.57 21.03
C LEU A 19 -21.97 42.88 19.80
N ARG A 20 -21.74 43.66 18.74
CA ARG A 20 -20.95 43.22 17.57
C ARG A 20 -19.50 43.18 18.00
N THR A 21 -18.96 41.99 18.24
CA THR A 21 -17.53 41.77 18.48
C THR A 21 -16.80 41.49 17.16
N PRO A 22 -15.47 41.76 17.09
CA PRO A 22 -14.66 41.57 15.85
C PRO A 22 -14.65 40.17 15.25
N ALA A 23 -15.10 39.16 16.00
CA ALA A 23 -15.14 37.76 15.53
C ALA A 23 -16.10 37.51 14.35
N THR A 24 -17.18 38.28 14.24
CA THR A 24 -18.14 38.12 13.15
C THR A 24 -17.59 38.61 11.80
N GLN A 25 -16.65 39.55 11.80
CA GLN A 25 -15.99 40.02 10.59
C GLN A 25 -14.97 39.00 10.07
N LEU A 26 -14.28 38.27 10.96
CA LEU A 26 -13.33 37.23 10.60
C LEU A 26 -14.01 35.99 9.97
N ILE A 27 -15.19 35.61 10.45
CA ILE A 27 -15.97 34.51 9.87
C ILE A 27 -16.48 34.89 8.46
N THR A 28 -16.88 36.14 8.26
CA THR A 28 -17.34 36.63 6.94
C THR A 28 -16.20 36.69 5.91
N LEU A 29 -14.98 37.06 6.34
CA LEU A 29 -13.78 37.05 5.51
C LEU A 29 -13.33 35.62 5.17
N SER A 30 -13.45 34.68 6.09
CA SER A 30 -13.14 33.26 5.86
C SER A 30 -14.09 32.63 4.84
N VAL A 31 -15.39 32.90 4.93
CA VAL A 31 -16.40 32.43 3.98
C VAL A 31 -16.19 33.05 2.59
N HIS A 32 -15.77 34.32 2.52
CA HIS A 32 -15.49 34.98 1.24
C HIS A 32 -14.25 34.40 0.55
N LYS A 33 -13.18 34.09 1.29
CA LYS A 33 -11.99 33.42 0.74
C LYS A 33 -12.31 32.01 0.26
N TYR A 34 -13.19 31.29 0.98
CA TYR A 34 -13.63 29.95 0.57
C TYR A 34 -14.43 29.98 -0.76
N SER A 35 -15.30 30.99 -0.94
CA SER A 35 -16.04 31.17 -2.19
C SER A 35 -15.14 31.57 -3.37
N THR A 36 -14.03 32.27 -3.11
CA THR A 36 -13.06 32.68 -4.13
C THR A 36 -12.24 31.50 -4.62
N VAL A 37 -11.85 30.57 -3.75
CA VAL A 37 -11.17 29.31 -4.14
C VAL A 37 -12.09 28.45 -4.98
N GLN A 38 -13.35 28.32 -4.64
CA GLN A 38 -14.32 27.58 -5.49
C GLN A 38 -14.60 28.29 -6.83
N ARG A 39 -14.51 29.62 -6.90
CA ARG A 39 -14.62 30.36 -8.16
C ARG A 39 -13.39 30.23 -9.05
N ALA A 40 -12.19 30.24 -8.49
CA ALA A 40 -10.95 29.99 -9.24
C ALA A 40 -10.94 28.58 -9.88
N ILE A 41 -11.39 27.57 -9.13
CA ILE A 41 -11.52 26.20 -9.63
C ILE A 41 -12.58 26.09 -10.77
N LYS A 42 -13.65 26.92 -10.75
CA LYS A 42 -14.65 26.93 -11.82
C LYS A 42 -14.18 27.59 -13.12
N ILE A 43 -13.23 28.50 -13.06
CA ILE A 43 -12.73 29.23 -14.26
C ILE A 43 -11.76 28.35 -15.07
N VAL A 44 -11.05 27.39 -14.46
CA VAL A 44 -10.12 26.48 -15.13
C VAL A 44 -10.84 25.24 -15.74
N GLY A 45 -12.10 24.99 -15.38
CA GLY A 45 -12.91 23.83 -15.84
C GLY A 45 -13.72 24.02 -17.13
N GLY A 46 -13.52 25.11 -17.87
CA GLY A 46 -14.27 25.40 -19.09
C GLY A 46 -13.49 25.03 -20.35
N PHE A 47 -13.31 23.74 -20.63
CA PHE A 47 -13.05 23.24 -21.99
C PHE A 47 -14.21 22.35 -22.42
N ASP A 48 -14.98 22.83 -23.37
CA ASP A 48 -16.01 22.08 -24.07
C ASP A 48 -15.42 20.87 -24.78
N MET A 49 -16.00 19.72 -24.55
CA MET A 49 -15.75 18.49 -25.31
C MET A 49 -16.39 18.55 -26.67
N PRO A 50 -15.69 18.33 -27.78
CA PRO A 50 -16.30 18.20 -29.10
C PRO A 50 -17.06 16.87 -29.22
N GLY A 51 -18.17 16.96 -29.94
CA GLY A 51 -19.25 16.01 -30.12
C GLY A 51 -18.90 14.56 -30.42
N GLN A 52 -19.87 13.74 -30.07
CA GLN A 52 -19.98 12.31 -30.35
C GLN A 52 -19.85 12.02 -31.87
N GLY A 53 -18.70 11.46 -32.25
CA GLY A 53 -18.47 10.86 -33.55
C GLY A 53 -18.85 9.37 -33.54
N LYS A 54 -19.72 8.98 -34.47
CA LYS A 54 -20.20 7.61 -34.70
C LYS A 54 -19.06 6.60 -34.82
N ALA A 55 -19.15 5.50 -34.06
CA ALA A 55 -18.25 4.36 -34.15
C ALA A 55 -18.27 3.72 -35.54
N GLN A 56 -17.17 3.84 -36.27
CA GLN A 56 -16.87 2.98 -37.41
C GLN A 56 -16.11 1.74 -36.93
N GLN A 57 -16.72 0.58 -37.20
CA GLN A 57 -16.09 -0.73 -36.96
C GLN A 57 -14.91 -0.92 -37.92
N HIS A 58 -13.68 -0.81 -37.42
CA HIS A 58 -12.52 -1.34 -38.12
C HIS A 58 -12.12 -2.69 -37.51
N LYS A 59 -12.34 -3.76 -38.29
CA LYS A 59 -11.76 -5.08 -38.05
C LYS A 59 -10.22 -5.01 -38.17
N GLY A 60 -9.52 -4.88 -37.05
CA GLY A 60 -8.07 -4.91 -36.96
C GLY A 60 -7.58 -6.23 -36.39
N LYS A 61 -6.86 -7.00 -37.19
CA LYS A 61 -6.22 -8.29 -36.88
C LYS A 61 -5.19 -8.17 -35.76
N GLY A 62 -5.30 -9.02 -34.75
CA GLY A 62 -4.25 -9.73 -34.02
C GLY A 62 -2.94 -9.01 -33.65
N ARG A 63 -2.94 -8.12 -32.63
CA ARG A 63 -1.68 -7.64 -31.98
C ARG A 63 -1.73 -7.52 -30.45
N GLU A 64 -2.71 -8.11 -29.77
CA GLU A 64 -2.84 -7.97 -28.30
C GLU A 64 -1.84 -8.75 -27.41
N PRO A 65 -1.30 -9.93 -27.78
CA PRO A 65 -0.38 -10.63 -26.87
C PRO A 65 0.97 -9.93 -26.68
N GLN A 66 1.47 -9.21 -27.69
CA GLN A 66 2.78 -8.51 -27.58
C GLN A 66 2.71 -7.28 -26.71
N ARG A 67 1.62 -6.50 -26.75
CA ARG A 67 1.46 -5.27 -25.97
C ARG A 67 1.32 -5.55 -24.46
N LYS A 68 0.63 -6.65 -24.07
CA LYS A 68 0.56 -7.12 -22.67
C LYS A 68 1.90 -7.66 -22.17
N LYS A 69 2.68 -8.34 -23.02
CA LYS A 69 4.04 -8.81 -22.68
C LYS A 69 5.03 -7.65 -22.52
N GLN A 70 4.95 -6.61 -23.35
CA GLN A 70 5.77 -5.40 -23.22
C GLN A 70 5.44 -4.64 -21.95
N LYS A 71 4.16 -4.34 -21.65
CA LYS A 71 3.74 -3.67 -20.41
C LYS A 71 4.12 -4.43 -19.13
N ALA A 72 4.09 -5.78 -19.14
CA ALA A 72 4.55 -6.57 -17.99
C ALA A 72 6.08 -6.54 -17.85
N LYS A 73 6.82 -6.46 -18.97
CA LYS A 73 8.29 -6.38 -19.00
C LYS A 73 8.79 -4.97 -18.66
N GLU A 74 8.03 -3.93 -19.00
CA GLU A 74 8.26 -2.53 -18.60
C GLU A 74 7.96 -2.32 -17.12
N LYS A 75 6.94 -2.99 -16.55
CA LYS A 75 6.62 -2.92 -15.12
C LYS A 75 7.66 -3.56 -14.21
N SER A 76 8.34 -4.61 -14.66
CA SER A 76 9.40 -5.30 -13.89
C SER A 76 10.76 -4.59 -13.99
N LYS A 77 10.92 -3.68 -14.95
CA LYS A 77 12.10 -2.82 -15.11
C LYS A 77 11.90 -1.41 -14.53
N ALA A 78 10.74 -1.13 -13.91
CA ALA A 78 10.53 0.13 -13.23
C ALA A 78 11.45 0.20 -12.00
N GLU A 79 12.06 1.33 -11.79
CA GLU A 79 12.89 1.66 -10.62
C GLU A 79 12.14 1.32 -9.33
N GLY A 80 12.79 0.61 -8.39
CA GLY A 80 12.16 0.01 -7.20
C GLY A 80 11.24 -1.18 -7.51
N GLY A 81 11.31 -1.76 -8.72
CA GLY A 81 10.58 -2.98 -9.08
C GLY A 81 11.22 -4.24 -8.49
N ALA A 82 10.42 -5.32 -8.32
CA ALA A 82 10.87 -6.54 -7.66
C ALA A 82 12.15 -7.15 -8.28
N ASP A 83 12.31 -7.10 -9.61
CA ASP A 83 13.50 -7.65 -10.28
C ASP A 83 14.76 -6.84 -9.92
N GLU A 84 14.66 -5.50 -9.86
CA GLU A 84 15.77 -4.62 -9.48
C GLU A 84 16.13 -4.77 -8.00
N VAL A 85 15.12 -4.86 -7.14
CA VAL A 85 15.31 -5.05 -5.69
C VAL A 85 16.07 -6.37 -5.41
N VAL A 86 15.67 -7.47 -6.06
CA VAL A 86 16.38 -8.75 -5.94
C VAL A 86 17.81 -8.65 -6.46
N GLU A 87 18.04 -7.94 -7.60
CA GLU A 87 19.38 -7.73 -8.16
C GLU A 87 20.30 -6.99 -7.18
N LEU A 88 19.80 -5.97 -6.51
CA LEU A 88 20.57 -5.22 -5.52
C LEU A 88 20.85 -6.06 -4.26
N ASP A 89 19.86 -6.81 -3.76
CA ASP A 89 20.07 -7.73 -2.64
C ASP A 89 21.14 -8.79 -2.97
N VAL A 90 21.08 -9.38 -4.18
CA VAL A 90 22.10 -10.32 -4.67
C VAL A 90 23.48 -9.68 -4.75
N LYS A 91 23.57 -8.48 -5.33
CA LYS A 91 24.84 -7.74 -5.45
C LYS A 91 25.44 -7.47 -4.07
N ASN A 92 24.64 -7.01 -3.13
CA ASN A 92 25.10 -6.73 -1.76
C ASN A 92 25.58 -8.00 -1.07
N LEU A 93 24.88 -9.12 -1.22
CA LEU A 93 25.31 -10.41 -0.64
C LEU A 93 26.67 -10.85 -1.20
N LEU A 94 26.88 -10.75 -2.51
CA LEU A 94 28.15 -11.08 -3.15
C LEU A 94 29.29 -10.15 -2.71
N GLU A 95 29.06 -8.85 -2.62
CA GLU A 95 30.02 -7.86 -2.17
C GLU A 95 30.41 -8.07 -0.70
N ASN A 96 29.42 -8.32 0.16
CA ASN A 96 29.66 -8.62 1.59
C ASN A 96 30.46 -9.92 1.78
N ASN A 97 30.14 -10.95 0.97
CA ASN A 97 30.89 -12.20 0.99
C ASN A 97 32.36 -11.98 0.59
N ARG A 98 32.60 -11.23 -0.50
CA ARG A 98 33.95 -10.89 -0.96
C ARG A 98 34.76 -10.14 0.11
N ARG A 99 34.19 -9.11 0.75
CA ARG A 99 34.85 -8.35 1.84
C ARG A 99 35.24 -9.25 2.99
N LYS A 100 34.35 -10.15 3.43
CA LYS A 100 34.62 -11.12 4.50
C LYS A 100 35.77 -12.07 4.13
N SER A 101 35.83 -12.55 2.89
CA SER A 101 36.93 -13.41 2.41
C SER A 101 38.27 -12.64 2.35
N GLU A 102 38.24 -11.37 1.92
CA GLU A 102 39.42 -10.50 1.91
C GLU A 102 39.94 -10.22 3.35
N GLU A 103 39.04 -9.94 4.29
CA GLU A 103 39.37 -9.72 5.71
C GLU A 103 39.95 -11.00 6.39
N ASN A 104 39.45 -12.19 6.00
CA ASN A 104 39.91 -13.48 6.51
C ASN A 104 41.19 -14.00 5.82
N GLY A 105 41.72 -13.28 4.81
CA GLY A 105 42.94 -13.67 4.09
C GLY A 105 42.80 -14.86 3.16
N GLU A 106 41.56 -15.25 2.81
CA GLU A 106 41.27 -16.33 1.87
C GLU A 106 41.50 -15.83 0.45
N LYS A 107 42.55 -16.33 -0.24
CA LYS A 107 42.77 -16.03 -1.66
C LYS A 107 41.76 -16.80 -2.49
N HIS A 108 40.89 -16.10 -3.21
CA HIS A 108 40.11 -16.68 -4.29
C HIS A 108 41.05 -17.24 -5.36
N THR A 109 41.17 -18.55 -5.46
CA THR A 109 41.79 -19.19 -6.62
C THR A 109 40.75 -19.24 -7.73
N ASP A 110 41.10 -18.67 -8.89
CA ASP A 110 40.33 -18.80 -10.14
C ASP A 110 40.34 -20.29 -10.59
N ALA A 111 39.51 -21.10 -9.93
CA ALA A 111 39.31 -22.48 -10.32
C ALA A 111 38.08 -22.56 -11.22
N GLU A 112 38.29 -23.02 -12.45
CA GLU A 112 37.21 -23.36 -13.39
C GLU A 112 36.14 -24.20 -12.71
N THR A 113 34.94 -23.71 -12.74
CA THR A 113 33.76 -24.12 -11.96
C THR A 113 33.32 -25.52 -12.38
N SER A 114 33.76 -26.57 -11.71
CA SER A 114 33.05 -27.83 -11.70
C SER A 114 31.90 -27.74 -10.70
N VAL A 115 30.72 -27.36 -11.18
CA VAL A 115 29.47 -27.52 -10.42
C VAL A 115 29.31 -29.01 -10.15
N SER A 116 29.46 -29.44 -8.91
CA SER A 116 29.08 -30.79 -8.47
C SER A 116 27.56 -30.94 -8.57
N VAL A 117 27.08 -31.24 -9.77
CA VAL A 117 25.68 -31.57 -10.00
C VAL A 117 25.49 -32.99 -9.47
N VAL A 118 24.86 -33.10 -8.31
CA VAL A 118 24.43 -34.42 -7.82
C VAL A 118 23.27 -34.88 -8.70
N HIS A 119 23.57 -35.71 -9.69
CA HIS A 119 22.59 -36.39 -10.50
C HIS A 119 22.01 -37.58 -9.74
N GLU A 120 21.09 -37.35 -8.82
CA GLU A 120 20.13 -38.35 -8.36
C GLU A 120 18.75 -37.71 -8.22
N GLY A 121 18.17 -37.32 -9.34
CA GLY A 121 16.79 -36.87 -9.43
C GLY A 121 16.06 -37.65 -10.51
N LYS A 122 14.80 -37.97 -10.26
CA LYS A 122 13.90 -38.68 -11.19
C LYS A 122 14.16 -38.28 -12.63
N LYS A 123 14.29 -39.25 -13.52
CA LYS A 123 14.62 -39.16 -14.97
C LYS A 123 13.74 -38.19 -15.81
N ASP A 124 12.77 -37.45 -15.22
CA ASP A 124 11.75 -36.67 -15.94
C ASP A 124 11.86 -35.14 -15.80
N SER A 125 12.88 -34.59 -15.12
CA SER A 125 13.03 -33.13 -15.03
C SER A 125 14.17 -32.63 -15.92
N PRO A 126 13.88 -31.71 -16.88
CA PRO A 126 14.92 -31.14 -17.75
C PRO A 126 15.80 -30.10 -17.01
N PHE A 127 15.54 -29.81 -15.72
CA PHE A 127 16.22 -28.82 -14.95
C PHE A 127 17.11 -29.47 -13.88
N PRO A 128 18.38 -29.00 -13.70
CA PRO A 128 19.29 -29.54 -12.70
C PRO A 128 18.83 -29.18 -11.28
N GLU A 129 19.07 -30.12 -10.37
CA GLU A 129 18.86 -29.91 -8.92
C GLU A 129 20.22 -29.78 -8.21
N THR A 130 20.27 -28.99 -7.17
CA THR A 130 21.44 -28.80 -6.32
C THR A 130 21.03 -28.55 -4.88
N GLU A 131 21.94 -28.77 -3.94
CA GLU A 131 21.77 -28.42 -2.52
C GLU A 131 22.42 -27.07 -2.25
N VAL A 132 21.69 -26.22 -1.50
CA VAL A 132 22.14 -24.88 -1.17
C VAL A 132 21.86 -24.56 0.31
N THR A 133 22.71 -23.72 0.92
CA THR A 133 22.46 -23.19 2.27
C THR A 133 22.09 -21.72 2.16
N VAL A 134 20.92 -21.36 2.69
CA VAL A 134 20.39 -20.01 2.63
C VAL A 134 21.14 -19.11 3.61
N SER A 135 21.65 -17.99 3.13
CA SER A 135 22.42 -17.01 3.90
C SER A 135 21.54 -15.92 4.52
N GLU A 136 20.61 -15.37 3.74
CA GLU A 136 19.71 -14.30 4.19
C GLU A 136 18.38 -14.29 3.42
N LEU A 137 17.41 -13.49 3.88
CA LEU A 137 16.19 -13.20 3.13
C LEU A 137 16.38 -11.94 2.25
N SER A 138 15.88 -12.04 1.02
CA SER A 138 15.74 -10.89 0.13
C SER A 138 14.61 -9.96 0.58
N SER A 139 14.62 -8.72 0.12
CA SER A 139 13.53 -7.76 0.34
C SER A 139 12.20 -8.20 -0.27
N THR A 140 12.21 -9.17 -1.16
CA THR A 140 11.02 -9.78 -1.78
C THR A 140 10.56 -11.07 -1.11
N GLY A 141 11.31 -11.53 -0.06
CA GLY A 141 10.96 -12.66 0.80
C GLY A 141 11.41 -14.03 0.31
N GLU A 142 12.31 -14.08 -0.66
CA GLU A 142 13.00 -15.31 -1.03
C GLU A 142 14.30 -15.45 -0.23
N GLY A 143 14.70 -16.69 0.07
CA GLY A 143 16.03 -16.98 0.59
C GLY A 143 17.09 -16.73 -0.49
N LEU A 144 18.21 -16.14 -0.09
CA LEU A 144 19.40 -15.99 -0.93
C LEU A 144 20.49 -16.95 -0.43
N ALA A 145 20.97 -17.82 -1.30
CA ALA A 145 22.00 -18.82 -0.99
C ALA A 145 23.21 -18.62 -1.89
N LEU A 146 24.41 -18.53 -1.29
CA LEU A 146 25.65 -18.45 -2.04
C LEU A 146 26.02 -19.81 -2.62
N SER A 147 26.65 -19.78 -3.81
CA SER A 147 27.36 -20.95 -4.35
C SER A 147 28.53 -21.32 -3.44
N PRO A 148 29.04 -22.56 -3.51
CA PRO A 148 30.23 -22.95 -2.74
C PRO A 148 31.44 -22.04 -2.98
N ASN A 149 31.58 -21.50 -4.18
CA ASN A 149 32.68 -20.59 -4.54
C ASN A 149 32.40 -19.12 -4.14
N GLY A 150 31.18 -18.80 -3.66
CA GLY A 150 30.82 -17.45 -3.24
C GLY A 150 30.60 -16.43 -4.37
N ASP A 151 30.58 -16.85 -5.63
CA ASP A 151 30.53 -16.01 -6.85
C ASP A 151 29.14 -15.96 -7.50
N HIS A 152 28.21 -16.78 -7.03
CA HIS A 152 26.87 -16.92 -7.58
C HIS A 152 25.82 -17.05 -6.47
N VAL A 153 24.58 -16.60 -6.72
CA VAL A 153 23.48 -16.64 -5.75
C VAL A 153 22.30 -17.42 -6.31
N TYR A 154 21.75 -18.31 -5.50
CA TYR A 154 20.47 -18.98 -5.76
C TYR A 154 19.35 -18.25 -5.01
N VAL A 155 18.31 -17.84 -5.74
CA VAL A 155 17.10 -17.23 -5.18
C VAL A 155 16.07 -18.32 -4.94
N VAL A 156 15.81 -18.61 -3.67
CA VAL A 156 15.04 -19.78 -3.22
C VAL A 156 13.74 -19.34 -2.55
N PRO A 157 12.58 -19.50 -3.20
CA PRO A 157 11.30 -19.15 -2.58
C PRO A 157 11.01 -20.06 -1.37
N PHE A 158 10.35 -19.52 -0.36
CA PHE A 158 9.90 -20.23 0.86
C PHE A 158 11.02 -20.88 1.70
N ALA A 159 12.25 -20.44 1.54
CA ALA A 159 13.40 -20.90 2.34
C ALA A 159 13.92 -19.79 3.26
N LEU A 160 14.42 -20.18 4.43
CA LEU A 160 14.84 -19.28 5.50
C LEU A 160 16.37 -19.32 5.72
N PRO A 161 16.96 -18.24 6.25
CA PRO A 161 18.37 -18.21 6.61
C PRO A 161 18.76 -19.38 7.53
N GLY A 162 19.89 -20.02 7.22
CA GLY A 162 20.41 -21.19 7.92
C GLY A 162 19.81 -22.53 7.49
N GLU A 163 18.86 -22.53 6.55
CA GLU A 163 18.33 -23.77 5.97
C GLU A 163 19.25 -24.35 4.92
N THR A 164 19.40 -25.67 4.92
CA THR A 164 19.91 -26.41 3.76
C THR A 164 18.72 -26.94 2.98
N ALA A 165 18.65 -26.62 1.71
CA ALA A 165 17.53 -26.95 0.85
C ALA A 165 18.00 -27.57 -0.48
N ARG A 166 17.23 -28.54 -0.99
CA ARG A 166 17.34 -29.01 -2.37
C ARG A 166 16.47 -28.11 -3.24
N VAL A 167 17.09 -27.56 -4.29
CA VAL A 167 16.46 -26.62 -5.20
C VAL A 167 16.60 -27.07 -6.64
N ARG A 168 15.63 -26.69 -7.48
CA ARG A 168 15.65 -26.93 -8.92
C ARG A 168 15.85 -25.63 -9.65
N ILE A 169 16.92 -25.54 -10.44
CA ILE A 169 17.27 -24.32 -11.19
C ILE A 169 16.45 -24.27 -12.47
N TYR A 170 15.54 -23.31 -12.59
CA TYR A 170 14.74 -23.14 -13.81
C TYR A 170 15.16 -21.96 -14.69
N LYS A 171 15.97 -21.03 -14.17
CA LYS A 171 16.46 -19.90 -14.95
C LYS A 171 17.72 -19.30 -14.34
N THR A 172 18.78 -19.19 -15.13
CA THR A 172 20.03 -18.49 -14.76
C THR A 172 20.12 -17.13 -15.45
N ILE A 173 20.48 -16.11 -14.71
CA ILE A 173 20.67 -14.73 -15.17
C ILE A 173 22.18 -14.45 -15.21
N LYS A 174 22.85 -14.95 -16.25
CA LYS A 174 24.32 -14.94 -16.36
C LYS A 174 24.97 -13.58 -16.14
N PRO A 175 24.51 -12.44 -16.73
CA PRO A 175 25.17 -11.15 -16.53
C PRO A 175 25.10 -10.63 -15.09
N LYS A 176 24.28 -11.25 -14.22
CA LYS A 176 23.94 -10.76 -12.87
C LYS A 176 24.28 -11.77 -11.76
N SER A 177 25.00 -12.85 -12.10
CA SER A 177 25.51 -13.87 -11.17
C SER A 177 24.44 -14.46 -10.23
N TYR A 178 23.19 -14.70 -10.72
CA TYR A 178 22.20 -15.41 -9.92
C TYR A 178 21.28 -16.31 -10.74
N SER A 179 20.70 -17.30 -10.04
CA SER A 179 19.71 -18.24 -10.57
C SER A 179 18.40 -18.18 -9.80
N LEU A 180 17.30 -18.26 -10.53
CA LEU A 180 15.97 -18.45 -9.96
C LEU A 180 15.69 -19.94 -9.84
N THR A 181 15.17 -20.35 -8.68
CA THR A 181 14.96 -21.77 -8.36
C THR A 181 13.54 -22.03 -7.88
N ASP A 182 13.11 -23.30 -7.97
CA ASP A 182 11.99 -23.84 -7.21
C ASP A 182 12.55 -24.57 -5.99
N LEU A 183 11.94 -24.39 -4.82
CA LEU A 183 12.22 -25.20 -3.64
C LEU A 183 11.66 -26.61 -3.88
N VAL A 184 12.49 -27.62 -3.78
CA VAL A 184 12.10 -29.04 -3.86
C VAL A 184 11.82 -29.58 -2.47
N GLU A 185 12.76 -29.37 -1.54
CA GLU A 185 12.69 -29.89 -0.17
C GLU A 185 13.61 -29.11 0.76
N VAL A 186 13.20 -28.91 2.01
CA VAL A 186 14.06 -28.42 3.09
C VAL A 186 14.71 -29.63 3.77
N LEU A 187 16.02 -29.79 3.57
CA LEU A 187 16.78 -30.93 4.10
C LEU A 187 17.14 -30.72 5.58
N LYS A 188 17.52 -29.49 5.93
CA LYS A 188 17.82 -29.08 7.31
C LYS A 188 17.09 -27.77 7.59
N PRO A 189 16.06 -27.79 8.43
CA PRO A 189 15.28 -26.59 8.75
C PRO A 189 16.08 -25.62 9.62
N SER A 190 15.75 -24.33 9.47
CA SER A 190 16.18 -23.26 10.38
C SER A 190 15.46 -23.36 11.73
N LYS A 191 16.07 -22.84 12.79
CA LYS A 191 15.42 -22.71 14.10
C LYS A 191 14.20 -21.74 14.07
N GLN A 192 14.15 -20.87 13.08
CA GLN A 192 13.04 -19.93 12.88
C GLN A 192 11.83 -20.56 12.17
N ARG A 193 12.01 -21.74 11.54
CA ARG A 193 10.91 -22.41 10.84
C ARG A 193 9.99 -23.12 11.83
N ASP A 194 8.73 -22.77 11.74
CA ASP A 194 7.63 -23.47 12.40
C ASP A 194 6.47 -23.66 11.40
N ASP A 195 6.44 -24.84 10.79
CA ASP A 195 5.42 -25.16 9.79
C ASP A 195 4.01 -25.33 10.41
N SER A 196 3.89 -25.44 11.74
CA SER A 196 2.59 -25.46 12.46
C SER A 196 1.85 -24.11 12.36
N LEU A 197 2.56 -23.02 12.06
CA LEU A 197 1.98 -21.68 11.85
C LEU A 197 1.30 -21.53 10.50
N ILE A 198 1.54 -22.44 9.55
CA ILE A 198 0.98 -22.39 8.19
C ILE A 198 -0.51 -22.73 8.23
N LYS A 199 -1.37 -21.73 7.96
CA LYS A 199 -2.84 -21.92 7.92
C LYS A 199 -3.39 -22.12 6.51
N CYS A 200 -2.57 -21.93 5.47
CA CYS A 200 -3.01 -21.98 4.08
C CYS A 200 -2.52 -23.27 3.40
N GLN A 201 -3.44 -24.14 2.94
CA GLN A 201 -3.09 -25.35 2.20
C GLN A 201 -2.38 -25.10 0.86
N TYR A 202 -2.41 -23.88 0.35
CA TYR A 202 -1.76 -23.46 -0.89
C TYR A 202 -0.40 -22.78 -0.66
N PHE A 203 0.03 -22.66 0.60
CA PHE A 203 1.33 -22.10 0.92
C PHE A 203 2.45 -22.96 0.27
N GLY A 204 3.54 -22.34 -0.14
CA GLY A 204 4.61 -23.00 -0.91
C GLY A 204 4.33 -23.13 -2.42
N LYS A 205 3.09 -22.87 -2.88
CA LYS A 205 2.70 -22.96 -4.30
C LYS A 205 2.09 -21.66 -4.83
N CYS A 206 1.24 -21.02 -4.02
CA CYS A 206 0.62 -19.73 -4.33
C CYS A 206 1.64 -18.60 -4.21
N SER A 207 1.57 -17.59 -5.09
CA SER A 207 2.46 -16.41 -5.04
C SER A 207 2.07 -15.37 -3.98
N GLY A 208 0.96 -15.59 -3.24
CA GLY A 208 0.37 -14.55 -2.38
C GLY A 208 1.11 -14.33 -1.06
N CYS A 209 1.66 -15.39 -0.45
CA CYS A 209 2.31 -15.34 0.87
C CYS A 209 3.72 -15.91 0.79
N GLN A 210 4.67 -15.33 1.56
CA GLN A 210 6.06 -15.78 1.61
C GLN A 210 6.49 -16.26 2.99
N LEU A 211 5.81 -15.83 4.09
CA LEU A 211 6.36 -15.86 5.44
C LEU A 211 5.50 -16.62 6.47
N GLN A 212 4.51 -17.47 6.03
CA GLN A 212 3.64 -18.16 6.99
C GLN A 212 4.37 -19.11 7.95
N MET A 213 5.57 -19.57 7.58
CA MET A 213 6.36 -20.54 8.33
C MET A 213 7.28 -19.89 9.38
N ILE A 214 7.16 -18.60 9.65
CA ILE A 214 7.96 -17.94 10.71
C ILE A 214 7.05 -17.20 11.70
N PRO A 215 7.46 -17.09 12.98
CA PRO A 215 6.76 -16.32 13.98
C PRO A 215 6.50 -14.89 13.54
N TYR A 216 5.38 -14.32 13.97
CA TYR A 216 4.95 -13.01 13.52
C TYR A 216 5.94 -11.90 13.87
N GLN A 217 6.59 -11.97 15.03
CA GLN A 217 7.62 -10.99 15.42
C GLN A 217 8.82 -11.02 14.46
N ASP A 218 9.21 -12.19 13.98
CA ASP A 218 10.29 -12.32 12.99
C ASP A 218 9.89 -11.75 11.63
N GLN A 219 8.58 -11.84 11.25
CA GLN A 219 8.05 -11.16 10.06
C GLN A 219 8.20 -9.64 10.20
N LEU A 220 7.88 -9.06 11.36
CA LEU A 220 8.00 -7.62 11.62
C LEU A 220 9.47 -7.16 11.57
N GLN A 221 10.38 -7.93 12.14
CA GLN A 221 11.82 -7.66 12.05
C GLN A 221 12.33 -7.74 10.61
N HIS A 222 11.89 -8.72 9.84
CA HIS A 222 12.23 -8.81 8.43
C HIS A 222 11.74 -7.58 7.66
N LYS A 223 10.52 -7.10 7.91
CA LYS A 223 9.97 -5.89 7.29
C LYS A 223 10.75 -4.63 7.65
N LYS A 224 11.23 -4.51 8.87
CA LYS A 224 12.17 -3.45 9.27
C LYS A 224 13.45 -3.50 8.43
N ARG A 225 14.06 -4.69 8.27
CA ARG A 225 15.26 -4.88 7.44
C ARG A 225 15.03 -4.53 5.96
N ILE A 226 13.82 -4.78 5.43
CA ILE A 226 13.47 -4.35 4.06
C ILE A 226 13.57 -2.83 3.93
N ILE A 227 13.10 -2.06 4.92
CA ILE A 227 13.19 -0.60 4.90
C ILE A 227 14.65 -0.16 5.04
N GLU A 228 15.42 -0.77 5.95
CA GLU A 228 16.85 -0.50 6.10
C GLU A 228 17.61 -0.70 4.78
N LYS A 229 17.40 -1.85 4.11
CA LYS A 229 17.97 -2.13 2.79
C LYS A 229 17.49 -1.14 1.71
N ALA A 230 16.22 -0.75 1.75
CA ALA A 230 15.67 0.21 0.78
C ALA A 230 16.37 1.57 0.88
N TYR A 231 16.51 2.10 2.09
CA TYR A 231 17.20 3.38 2.29
C TYR A 231 18.68 3.29 1.98
N ALA A 232 19.37 2.21 2.35
CA ALA A 232 20.78 2.00 2.00
C ALA A 232 21.02 1.90 0.48
N ASN A 233 20.08 1.31 -0.27
CA ASN A 233 20.28 1.01 -1.69
C ASN A 233 19.71 2.06 -2.65
N PHE A 234 18.69 2.82 -2.23
CA PHE A 234 17.94 3.68 -3.16
C PHE A 234 17.96 5.16 -2.79
N SER A 235 18.27 5.52 -1.54
CA SER A 235 18.22 6.93 -1.14
C SER A 235 19.37 7.78 -1.70
N GLY A 236 20.52 7.17 -1.99
CA GLY A 236 21.74 7.89 -2.35
C GLY A 236 22.36 8.68 -1.20
N LEU A 237 21.79 8.62 0.00
CA LEU A 237 22.22 9.37 1.17
C LEU A 237 23.39 8.69 1.89
N LEU A 238 24.20 9.49 2.57
CA LEU A 238 25.16 8.99 3.54
C LEU A 238 24.44 8.38 4.75
N PRO A 239 24.96 7.30 5.35
CA PRO A 239 24.30 6.59 6.44
C PRO A 239 23.93 7.47 7.65
N GLU A 240 24.73 8.49 7.95
CA GLU A 240 24.51 9.45 9.03
C GLU A 240 23.30 10.37 8.84
N LEU A 241 22.81 10.50 7.62
CA LEU A 241 21.59 11.27 7.29
C LEU A 241 20.32 10.42 7.42
N ILE A 242 20.45 9.12 7.65
CA ILE A 242 19.34 8.19 7.77
C ILE A 242 19.18 7.83 9.26
N PRO A 243 18.11 8.25 9.93
CA PRO A 243 17.89 7.87 11.31
C PRO A 243 17.65 6.36 11.43
N ALA A 244 17.85 5.81 12.63
CA ALA A 244 17.51 4.42 12.91
C ALA A 244 16.04 4.14 12.53
N ILE A 245 15.81 3.09 11.73
CA ILE A 245 14.47 2.68 11.32
C ILE A 245 13.69 2.20 12.54
N GLY A 246 12.52 2.76 12.77
CA GLY A 246 11.63 2.36 13.86
C GLY A 246 11.10 0.94 13.69
N ASP A 247 10.77 0.28 14.80
CA ASP A 247 10.19 -1.07 14.75
C ASP A 247 8.89 -1.08 13.97
N THR A 248 8.70 -2.09 13.12
CA THR A 248 7.51 -2.21 12.29
C THR A 248 6.27 -2.40 13.17
N MET A 249 5.26 -1.56 12.99
CA MET A 249 3.97 -1.71 13.67
C MET A 249 3.22 -2.89 13.09
N GLY A 250 2.86 -3.85 13.96
CA GLY A 250 2.14 -5.05 13.57
C GLY A 250 0.65 -4.80 13.30
N SER A 251 0.06 -5.64 12.47
CA SER A 251 -1.40 -5.70 12.28
C SER A 251 -2.07 -6.40 13.47
N PRO A 252 -3.17 -5.89 13.99
CA PRO A 252 -3.98 -6.59 15.00
C PRO A 252 -4.44 -7.97 14.53
N MET A 253 -4.72 -8.12 13.24
CA MET A 253 -5.12 -9.39 12.62
C MET A 253 -4.04 -9.86 11.65
N GLN A 254 -3.55 -11.08 11.83
CA GLN A 254 -2.53 -11.72 10.98
C GLN A 254 -3.14 -12.58 9.86
N TYR A 255 -4.39 -12.99 10.04
CA TYR A 255 -5.27 -13.69 9.10
C TYR A 255 -6.65 -13.06 9.16
N GLY A 256 -7.50 -13.27 8.17
CA GLY A 256 -8.85 -12.71 8.14
C GLY A 256 -8.89 -11.17 8.06
N TYR A 257 -7.80 -10.54 7.64
CA TYR A 257 -7.69 -9.08 7.61
C TYR A 257 -8.06 -8.45 6.26
N ARG A 258 -7.95 -9.25 5.18
CA ARG A 258 -8.01 -8.70 3.82
C ARG A 258 -9.45 -8.51 3.36
N THR A 259 -9.83 -7.25 3.17
CA THR A 259 -11.20 -6.83 2.80
C THR A 259 -11.50 -6.93 1.31
N LYS A 260 -10.52 -7.29 0.47
CA LYS A 260 -10.69 -7.40 -0.99
C LYS A 260 -9.87 -8.55 -1.56
N LEU A 261 -10.52 -9.44 -2.30
CA LEU A 261 -9.87 -10.46 -3.13
C LEU A 261 -10.25 -10.27 -4.60
N THR A 262 -9.28 -10.52 -5.48
CA THR A 262 -9.48 -10.42 -6.94
C THR A 262 -8.96 -11.69 -7.63
N PRO A 263 -9.58 -12.86 -7.39
CA PRO A 263 -9.21 -14.08 -8.10
C PRO A 263 -9.51 -13.96 -9.58
N HIS A 264 -8.77 -14.69 -10.39
CA HIS A 264 -8.92 -14.67 -11.83
C HIS A 264 -8.88 -16.09 -12.41
N PHE A 265 -9.37 -16.23 -13.62
CA PHE A 265 -9.34 -17.48 -14.39
C PHE A 265 -9.22 -17.20 -15.88
N THR A 266 -8.77 -18.20 -16.61
CA THR A 266 -8.67 -18.16 -18.08
C THR A 266 -9.41 -19.35 -18.65
N GLN A 267 -10.35 -19.08 -19.57
CA GLN A 267 -11.13 -20.12 -20.22
C GLN A 267 -10.23 -20.98 -21.13
N PRO A 268 -10.26 -22.32 -21.02
CA PRO A 268 -9.53 -23.21 -21.91
C PRO A 268 -9.92 -23.01 -23.39
N ALA A 269 -8.96 -23.22 -24.30
CA ALA A 269 -9.21 -23.02 -25.72
C ALA A 269 -10.28 -24.00 -26.27
N ARG A 270 -10.37 -25.21 -25.71
CA ARG A 270 -11.40 -26.18 -26.06
C ARG A 270 -12.81 -25.70 -25.73
N ASN A 271 -13.04 -25.12 -24.56
CA ASN A 271 -14.35 -24.58 -24.16
C ASN A 271 -14.81 -23.43 -25.07
N ARG A 272 -13.84 -22.70 -25.68
CA ARG A 272 -14.13 -21.62 -26.64
C ARG A 272 -14.56 -22.10 -28.02
N ARG A 273 -14.24 -23.37 -28.37
CA ARG A 273 -14.57 -23.97 -29.66
C ARG A 273 -15.80 -24.86 -29.62
N GLN A 274 -16.33 -25.15 -28.44
CA GLN A 274 -17.52 -25.99 -28.27
C GLN A 274 -18.78 -25.11 -28.47
N GLU A 275 -19.13 -24.82 -29.71
CA GLU A 275 -20.43 -24.23 -30.00
C GLU A 275 -21.56 -25.27 -29.99
N HIS A 276 -21.28 -26.58 -30.19
CA HIS A 276 -22.28 -27.66 -30.20
C HIS A 276 -21.65 -29.05 -29.94
N GLY A 277 -21.34 -29.37 -28.68
CA GLY A 277 -20.86 -30.70 -28.30
C GLY A 277 -21.41 -31.19 -26.96
N SER A 278 -21.62 -32.48 -26.83
CA SER A 278 -22.32 -33.16 -25.72
C SER A 278 -21.59 -33.20 -24.38
N ASP A 279 -20.37 -32.69 -24.27
CA ASP A 279 -19.59 -32.71 -23.04
C ASP A 279 -19.76 -31.40 -22.25
N ALA A 280 -20.04 -31.50 -20.95
CA ALA A 280 -20.07 -30.33 -20.08
C ALA A 280 -18.73 -29.56 -20.12
N PRO A 281 -18.75 -28.21 -20.13
CA PRO A 281 -17.54 -27.44 -20.17
C PRO A 281 -16.67 -27.69 -18.92
N GLU A 282 -15.36 -27.88 -19.12
CA GLU A 282 -14.42 -28.00 -18.01
C GLU A 282 -14.34 -26.69 -17.24
N ILE A 283 -14.58 -26.74 -15.93
CA ILE A 283 -14.43 -25.57 -15.06
C ILE A 283 -12.93 -25.23 -14.94
N PRO A 284 -12.52 -24.03 -15.37
CA PRO A 284 -11.11 -23.63 -15.26
C PRO A 284 -10.71 -23.39 -13.81
N PRO A 285 -9.42 -23.49 -13.46
CA PRO A 285 -8.92 -23.08 -12.16
C PRO A 285 -9.24 -21.58 -11.91
N ILE A 286 -9.89 -21.31 -10.79
CA ILE A 286 -10.25 -19.95 -10.35
C ILE A 286 -9.45 -19.63 -9.08
N GLY A 287 -8.59 -18.61 -9.12
CA GLY A 287 -7.78 -18.24 -7.96
C GLY A 287 -6.65 -17.28 -8.30
N PHE A 288 -5.43 -17.59 -7.84
CA PHE A 288 -4.28 -16.71 -7.95
C PHE A 288 -3.13 -17.40 -8.72
N MET A 289 -2.11 -16.61 -9.07
CA MET A 289 -0.94 -17.14 -9.79
C MET A 289 -0.12 -18.09 -8.91
N MET A 290 0.42 -19.13 -9.51
CA MET A 290 1.47 -19.94 -8.91
C MET A 290 2.77 -19.14 -8.81
N LYS A 291 3.55 -19.39 -7.75
CA LYS A 291 4.89 -18.79 -7.58
C LYS A 291 5.79 -19.20 -8.76
N GLY A 292 6.48 -18.23 -9.34
CA GLY A 292 7.40 -18.42 -10.46
C GLY A 292 6.77 -18.81 -11.80
N ARG A 293 5.46 -18.99 -11.88
CA ARG A 293 4.78 -19.50 -13.09
C ARG A 293 3.59 -18.63 -13.50
N ARG A 294 3.37 -18.46 -14.79
CA ARG A 294 2.19 -17.80 -15.36
C ARG A 294 1.00 -18.76 -15.48
N LYS A 295 0.68 -19.45 -14.40
CA LYS A 295 -0.44 -20.40 -14.34
C LYS A 295 -1.30 -20.05 -13.14
N VAL A 296 -2.61 -19.95 -13.37
CA VAL A 296 -3.59 -19.79 -12.29
C VAL A 296 -3.71 -21.11 -11.54
N MET A 297 -3.70 -21.05 -10.23
CA MET A 297 -3.98 -22.15 -9.34
C MET A 297 -5.43 -22.06 -8.87
N ASP A 298 -6.09 -23.20 -8.80
CA ASP A 298 -7.43 -23.26 -8.23
C ASP A 298 -7.36 -23.04 -6.72
N ILE A 299 -8.07 -22.02 -6.22
CA ILE A 299 -8.06 -21.63 -4.81
C ILE A 299 -9.51 -21.50 -4.32
N GLU A 300 -9.93 -22.44 -3.51
CA GLU A 300 -11.27 -22.49 -2.95
C GLU A 300 -11.47 -21.52 -1.80
N ASP A 301 -10.40 -21.30 -1.03
CA ASP A 301 -10.41 -20.45 0.17
C ASP A 301 -9.05 -19.78 0.37
N CYS A 302 -9.06 -18.52 0.83
CA CYS A 302 -7.86 -17.78 1.16
C CYS A 302 -7.97 -17.27 2.61
N PRO A 303 -7.20 -17.82 3.56
CA PRO A 303 -7.32 -17.47 4.98
C PRO A 303 -6.92 -16.03 5.30
N LEU A 304 -6.34 -15.29 4.35
CA LEU A 304 -6.09 -13.85 4.52
C LEU A 304 -7.37 -13.01 4.39
N GLY A 305 -8.37 -13.48 3.62
CA GLY A 305 -9.64 -12.78 3.45
C GLY A 305 -10.45 -12.77 4.74
N THR A 306 -11.21 -11.69 4.97
CA THR A 306 -12.23 -11.67 6.03
C THR A 306 -13.28 -12.75 5.77
N ASP A 307 -13.99 -13.17 6.79
CA ASP A 307 -14.95 -14.27 6.66
C ASP A 307 -16.01 -14.01 5.58
N ILE A 308 -16.49 -12.76 5.47
CA ILE A 308 -17.47 -12.41 4.44
C ILE A 308 -16.84 -12.41 3.02
N VAL A 309 -15.58 -12.02 2.88
CA VAL A 309 -14.85 -12.09 1.61
C VAL A 309 -14.57 -13.54 1.21
N ARG A 310 -14.27 -14.41 2.17
CA ARG A 310 -14.10 -15.86 1.95
C ARG A 310 -15.43 -16.52 1.53
N SER A 311 -16.54 -16.16 2.18
CA SER A 311 -17.88 -16.58 1.74
C SER A 311 -18.19 -16.10 0.32
N GLY A 312 -17.93 -14.82 0.04
CA GLY A 312 -18.09 -14.25 -1.29
C GLY A 312 -17.23 -14.95 -2.36
N LEU A 313 -15.99 -15.33 -2.04
CA LEU A 313 -15.14 -16.11 -2.96
C LEU A 313 -15.80 -17.45 -3.32
N LYS A 314 -16.31 -18.20 -2.33
CA LYS A 314 -16.99 -19.49 -2.56
C LYS A 314 -18.23 -19.31 -3.44
N ASN A 315 -19.06 -18.31 -3.15
CA ASN A 315 -20.28 -18.01 -3.89
C ASN A 315 -19.98 -17.59 -5.33
N GLU A 316 -18.96 -16.74 -5.55
CA GLU A 316 -18.56 -16.29 -6.89
C GLU A 316 -17.97 -17.43 -7.73
N ARG A 317 -17.19 -18.33 -7.12
CA ARG A 317 -16.69 -19.53 -7.80
C ARG A 317 -17.84 -20.40 -8.31
N LYS A 318 -18.88 -20.63 -7.46
CA LYS A 318 -20.07 -21.37 -7.84
C LYS A 318 -20.83 -20.66 -8.96
N ARG A 319 -21.05 -19.34 -8.84
CA ARG A 319 -21.72 -18.53 -9.86
C ARG A 319 -21.01 -18.61 -11.22
N VAL A 320 -19.68 -18.56 -11.23
CA VAL A 320 -18.89 -18.66 -12.47
C VAL A 320 -19.02 -20.06 -13.08
N ALA A 321 -18.96 -21.13 -12.27
CA ALA A 321 -19.11 -22.49 -12.73
C ALA A 321 -20.46 -22.73 -13.42
N GLU A 322 -21.54 -22.21 -12.84
CA GLU A 322 -22.91 -22.29 -13.38
C GLU A 322 -23.12 -21.43 -14.63
N ASN A 323 -22.33 -20.35 -14.80
CA ASN A 323 -22.50 -19.37 -15.89
C ASN A 323 -21.25 -19.25 -16.78
N LEU A 324 -20.51 -20.34 -16.95
CA LEU A 324 -19.20 -20.32 -17.64
C LEU A 324 -19.28 -19.80 -19.09
N HIS A 325 -20.43 -19.99 -19.76
CA HIS A 325 -20.72 -19.48 -21.11
C HIS A 325 -20.65 -17.96 -21.21
N GLN A 326 -20.86 -17.21 -20.12
CA GLN A 326 -20.79 -15.73 -20.10
C GLN A 326 -19.33 -15.23 -20.10
N TYR A 327 -18.35 -16.11 -19.93
CA TYR A 327 -16.93 -15.78 -19.79
C TYR A 327 -16.05 -16.40 -20.89
N PRO A 328 -16.22 -16.04 -22.15
CA PRO A 328 -15.56 -16.75 -23.28
C PRO A 328 -14.02 -16.73 -23.21
N TYR A 329 -13.44 -15.75 -22.51
CA TYR A 329 -11.98 -15.62 -22.34
C TYR A 329 -11.50 -15.81 -20.91
N GLY A 330 -12.41 -15.98 -19.96
CA GLY A 330 -12.15 -15.90 -18.53
C GLY A 330 -12.38 -14.51 -17.97
N GLY A 331 -11.94 -14.27 -16.74
CA GLY A 331 -12.19 -12.99 -16.08
C GLY A 331 -11.39 -12.80 -14.79
N THR A 332 -11.52 -11.61 -14.24
CA THR A 332 -11.09 -11.28 -12.88
C THR A 332 -12.34 -10.97 -12.08
N LEU A 333 -12.54 -11.72 -11.01
CA LEU A 333 -13.64 -11.52 -10.08
C LEU A 333 -13.26 -10.43 -9.08
N LEU A 334 -14.24 -9.74 -8.59
CA LEU A 334 -14.13 -8.84 -7.45
C LEU A 334 -14.94 -9.43 -6.31
N VAL A 335 -14.33 -9.54 -5.14
CA VAL A 335 -15.01 -9.78 -3.88
C VAL A 335 -14.49 -8.76 -2.88
N ARG A 336 -15.31 -7.78 -2.51
CA ARG A 336 -14.94 -6.71 -1.60
C ARG A 336 -15.93 -6.60 -0.45
N GLU A 337 -15.42 -6.55 0.77
CA GLU A 337 -16.23 -6.30 1.97
C GLU A 337 -16.86 -4.92 1.92
N SER A 338 -18.07 -4.83 2.41
CA SER A 338 -18.78 -3.59 2.67
C SER A 338 -19.44 -3.69 4.05
N THR A 339 -19.20 -2.71 4.88
CA THR A 339 -19.61 -2.68 6.28
C THR A 339 -20.73 -1.65 6.46
N LYS A 340 -21.80 -2.03 7.17
CA LYS A 340 -22.85 -1.11 7.59
C LYS A 340 -22.99 -1.18 9.11
N ARG A 341 -23.03 -0.04 9.77
CA ARG A 341 -23.37 0.07 11.19
C ARG A 341 -24.86 0.45 11.30
N VAL A 342 -25.61 -0.34 11.98
CA VAL A 342 -27.04 -0.12 12.23
C VAL A 342 -27.27 0.07 13.74
N GLU A 343 -28.27 0.85 14.10
CA GLU A 343 -28.63 1.08 15.49
C GLU A 343 -28.86 -0.24 16.23
N ARG A 344 -28.32 -0.36 17.43
CA ARG A 344 -28.51 -1.52 18.28
C ARG A 344 -29.91 -1.52 18.86
N ASN A 345 -30.71 -2.50 18.47
CA ASN A 345 -32.03 -2.76 19.03
C ASN A 345 -32.30 -4.29 19.04
N LYS A 346 -33.35 -4.71 19.75
CA LYS A 346 -33.68 -6.14 19.90
C LYS A 346 -33.90 -6.86 18.55
N GLU A 347 -34.41 -6.14 17.54
CA GLU A 347 -34.67 -6.69 16.22
C GLU A 347 -33.36 -6.96 15.48
N ASN A 348 -32.46 -6.00 15.43
CA ASN A 348 -31.17 -6.09 14.74
C ASN A 348 -30.22 -7.10 15.43
N GLU A 349 -30.26 -7.20 16.76
CA GLU A 349 -29.47 -8.17 17.52
C GLU A 349 -29.93 -9.62 17.27
N ALA A 350 -31.22 -9.85 17.06
CA ALA A 350 -31.80 -11.17 16.87
C ALA A 350 -31.56 -11.76 15.46
N LEU A 351 -31.12 -10.93 14.49
CA LEU A 351 -30.91 -11.39 13.12
C LEU A 351 -29.65 -12.28 13.02
N PRO A 352 -29.76 -13.51 12.48
CA PRO A 352 -28.62 -14.41 12.35
C PRO A 352 -27.65 -13.95 11.26
N SER A 353 -26.38 -14.33 11.39
CA SER A 353 -25.43 -14.27 10.29
C SER A 353 -25.74 -15.32 9.23
N THR A 354 -25.40 -14.99 7.97
CA THR A 354 -25.56 -15.87 6.79
C THR A 354 -24.27 -15.88 5.97
N ASP A 355 -24.22 -16.66 4.91
CA ASP A 355 -23.12 -16.65 3.94
C ASP A 355 -23.01 -15.33 3.12
N LYS A 356 -24.02 -14.45 3.21
CA LYS A 356 -24.07 -13.15 2.54
C LYS A 356 -23.98 -11.97 3.49
N VAL A 357 -24.24 -12.16 4.78
CA VAL A 357 -24.20 -11.10 5.79
C VAL A 357 -23.66 -11.68 7.10
N ILE A 358 -22.54 -11.15 7.56
CA ILE A 358 -21.99 -11.46 8.89
C ILE A 358 -22.30 -10.29 9.82
N ARG A 359 -22.86 -10.62 11.00
CA ARG A 359 -23.27 -9.64 12.01
C ARG A 359 -22.42 -9.77 13.25
N THR A 360 -21.99 -8.63 13.78
CA THR A 360 -21.27 -8.53 15.05
C THR A 360 -21.89 -7.42 15.89
N THR A 361 -22.31 -7.76 17.12
CA THR A 361 -22.93 -6.79 18.04
C THR A 361 -21.84 -6.06 18.84
N PHE A 362 -21.85 -4.74 18.79
CA PHE A 362 -21.05 -3.83 19.60
C PHE A 362 -21.94 -3.10 20.64
N PRO A 363 -21.38 -2.43 21.63
CA PRO A 363 -22.17 -1.74 22.65
C PRO A 363 -23.19 -0.74 22.08
N GLU A 364 -22.85 -0.02 21.02
CA GLU A 364 -23.64 1.07 20.45
C GLU A 364 -24.34 0.74 19.14
N TYR A 365 -23.86 -0.27 18.39
CA TYR A 365 -24.40 -0.63 17.08
C TYR A 365 -24.25 -2.13 16.80
N VAL A 366 -24.94 -2.60 15.77
CA VAL A 366 -24.68 -3.90 15.13
C VAL A 366 -23.95 -3.63 13.82
N GLU A 367 -22.80 -4.26 13.62
CA GLU A 367 -22.05 -4.21 12.38
C GLU A 367 -22.50 -5.34 11.45
N GLU A 368 -22.95 -4.98 10.26
CA GLU A 368 -23.31 -5.89 9.19
C GLU A 368 -22.25 -5.83 8.10
N LYS A 369 -21.55 -6.94 7.88
CA LYS A 369 -20.59 -7.10 6.80
C LYS A 369 -21.18 -7.89 5.66
N THR A 370 -21.15 -7.34 4.47
CA THR A 370 -21.57 -7.95 3.20
C THR A 370 -20.42 -7.96 2.23
N TYR A 371 -20.57 -8.59 1.05
CA TYR A 371 -19.57 -8.47 -0.02
C TYR A 371 -20.20 -7.93 -1.30
N ILE A 372 -19.38 -7.20 -2.07
CA ILE A 372 -19.72 -6.59 -3.35
C ILE A 372 -18.89 -7.22 -4.44
N THR A 373 -19.52 -7.55 -5.58
CA THR A 373 -18.88 -8.14 -6.76
C THR A 373 -18.95 -7.24 -8.00
N ASP A 374 -19.82 -6.23 -7.98
CA ASP A 374 -19.88 -5.20 -9.01
C ASP A 374 -18.72 -4.20 -8.81
N GLN A 375 -17.90 -4.04 -9.86
CA GLN A 375 -16.76 -3.11 -9.83
C GLN A 375 -17.17 -1.64 -9.70
N ASN A 376 -18.39 -1.29 -10.15
CA ASN A 376 -18.96 0.05 -10.03
C ASN A 376 -19.84 0.24 -8.78
N GLY A 377 -20.11 -0.83 -8.05
CA GLY A 377 -20.84 -0.80 -6.78
C GLY A 377 -20.10 0.03 -5.72
N ILE A 378 -20.81 0.47 -4.70
CA ILE A 378 -20.24 1.24 -3.60
C ILE A 378 -19.95 0.31 -2.42
N SER A 379 -18.69 0.21 -2.02
CA SER A 379 -18.28 -0.38 -0.74
C SER A 379 -18.23 0.69 0.34
N VAL A 380 -18.68 0.33 1.54
CA VAL A 380 -18.66 1.20 2.72
C VAL A 380 -17.67 0.62 3.72
N GLU A 381 -16.79 1.48 4.22
CA GLU A 381 -15.77 1.13 5.20
C GLU A 381 -15.72 2.20 6.29
N TYR A 382 -15.33 1.80 7.50
CA TYR A 382 -15.16 2.72 8.63
C TYR A 382 -13.71 2.71 9.08
N VAL A 383 -13.19 3.91 9.33
CA VAL A 383 -11.89 4.11 9.99
C VAL A 383 -12.17 4.98 11.21
N GLU A 384 -12.05 4.38 12.40
CA GLU A 384 -12.57 4.99 13.62
C GLU A 384 -14.08 5.32 13.46
N ASP A 385 -14.49 6.58 13.62
CA ASP A 385 -15.87 7.04 13.41
C ASP A 385 -16.13 7.63 12.03
N TYR A 386 -15.10 7.71 11.18
CA TYR A 386 -15.23 8.21 9.82
C TYR A 386 -15.74 7.15 8.86
N GLN A 387 -16.73 7.51 8.06
CA GLN A 387 -17.34 6.64 7.07
C GLN A 387 -16.81 6.94 5.66
N PHE A 388 -16.38 5.90 4.94
CA PHE A 388 -15.83 6.00 3.60
C PHE A 388 -16.68 5.18 2.61
N HIS A 389 -17.22 5.85 1.60
CA HIS A 389 -17.86 5.26 0.43
C HIS A 389 -16.86 5.23 -0.71
N ASN A 390 -16.59 4.04 -1.24
CA ASN A 390 -15.62 3.84 -2.32
C ASN A 390 -16.26 3.06 -3.47
N ILE A 391 -15.88 3.37 -4.70
CA ILE A 391 -16.21 2.49 -5.83
C ILE A 391 -15.46 1.18 -5.63
N ALA A 392 -16.16 0.05 -5.55
CA ALA A 392 -15.61 -1.24 -5.12
C ALA A 392 -14.42 -1.73 -5.97
N GLY A 393 -14.39 -1.39 -7.26
CA GLY A 393 -13.27 -1.68 -8.16
C GLY A 393 -12.02 -0.83 -7.91
N THR A 394 -12.14 0.34 -7.28
CA THR A 394 -11.02 1.27 -7.08
C THR A 394 -10.15 0.87 -5.89
N PHE A 395 -9.06 1.61 -5.69
CA PHE A 395 -8.18 1.42 -4.55
C PHE A 395 -8.80 2.01 -3.28
N PHE A 396 -8.72 1.28 -2.21
CA PHE A 396 -8.76 1.72 -0.82
C PHE A 396 -7.94 0.70 -0.01
N GLN A 397 -7.54 1.02 1.21
CA GLN A 397 -6.74 0.13 2.04
C GLN A 397 -7.46 -1.21 2.25
N ASN A 398 -6.71 -2.32 2.15
CA ASN A 398 -7.30 -3.68 2.19
C ASN A 398 -7.13 -4.38 3.55
N ASN A 399 -6.68 -3.68 4.57
CA ASN A 399 -6.57 -4.16 5.94
C ASN A 399 -7.13 -3.08 6.87
N ASN A 400 -8.41 -3.19 7.21
CA ASN A 400 -9.06 -2.20 8.06
C ASN A 400 -8.64 -2.32 9.52
N SER A 401 -8.11 -3.50 9.95
CA SER A 401 -7.73 -3.71 11.34
C SER A 401 -6.55 -2.86 11.81
N ILE A 402 -5.62 -2.53 10.92
CA ILE A 402 -4.46 -1.70 11.24
C ILE A 402 -4.73 -0.19 11.08
N LEU A 403 -5.78 0.20 10.35
CA LEU A 403 -6.03 1.60 10.01
C LEU A 403 -6.13 2.53 11.23
N PRO A 404 -6.81 2.19 12.34
CA PRO A 404 -6.86 3.06 13.51
C PRO A 404 -5.46 3.36 14.08
N SER A 405 -4.63 2.34 14.25
CA SER A 405 -3.25 2.51 14.75
C SER A 405 -2.37 3.26 13.75
N PHE A 406 -2.55 3.02 12.46
CA PHE A 406 -1.81 3.68 11.40
C PHE A 406 -2.19 5.16 11.28
N THR A 407 -3.48 5.50 11.23
CA THR A 407 -3.95 6.88 11.17
C THR A 407 -3.65 7.64 12.46
N GLY A 408 -3.68 6.95 13.61
CA GLY A 408 -3.21 7.47 14.89
C GLY A 408 -1.74 7.90 14.81
N TYR A 409 -0.85 7.01 14.33
CA TYR A 409 0.56 7.35 14.15
C TYR A 409 0.77 8.54 13.21
N VAL A 410 0.05 8.58 12.07
CA VAL A 410 0.12 9.71 11.13
C VAL A 410 -0.35 11.01 11.81
N ARG A 411 -1.41 10.94 12.62
CA ARG A 411 -1.94 12.09 13.40
C ARG A 411 -0.94 12.57 14.44
N ASP A 412 -0.33 11.67 15.20
CA ASP A 412 0.64 11.98 16.24
C ASP A 412 1.90 12.65 15.67
N ASN A 413 2.25 12.30 14.42
CA ASN A 413 3.40 12.89 13.71
C ASN A 413 3.01 14.05 12.78
N ALA A 414 1.72 14.42 12.71
CA ALA A 414 1.24 15.51 11.87
C ALA A 414 1.70 16.90 12.36
N LEU A 415 1.88 17.04 13.65
CA LEU A 415 2.43 18.23 14.27
C LEU A 415 3.86 17.96 14.74
N HIS A 416 4.61 19.01 14.95
CA HIS A 416 5.91 18.86 15.60
C HIS A 416 5.72 18.36 17.04
N PRO A 417 6.63 17.52 17.56
CA PRO A 417 6.55 17.09 18.95
C PRO A 417 6.61 18.31 19.87
N GLU A 418 5.73 18.33 20.87
CA GLU A 418 5.79 19.32 21.94
C GLU A 418 7.14 19.19 22.67
N PRO A 419 7.72 20.31 23.15
CA PRO A 419 8.93 20.26 23.96
C PRO A 419 8.73 19.29 25.13
N LYS A 420 9.78 18.51 25.46
CA LYS A 420 9.70 17.60 26.60
C LYS A 420 9.33 18.36 27.88
N PRO A 421 8.57 17.74 28.81
CA PRO A 421 8.17 18.38 30.06
C PRO A 421 9.34 18.89 30.91
N ASP A 422 10.52 18.30 30.73
CA ASP A 422 11.80 18.60 31.39
C ASP A 422 12.73 19.50 30.55
N ALA A 423 12.25 19.99 29.39
CA ALA A 423 13.02 20.90 28.56
C ALA A 423 13.24 22.24 29.27
N THR A 424 14.46 22.76 29.17
CA THR A 424 14.79 24.08 29.74
C THR A 424 14.01 25.21 29.05
N PRO A 425 13.79 26.35 29.70
CA PRO A 425 13.13 27.49 29.07
C PRO A 425 13.78 27.93 27.75
N ALA A 426 15.10 27.77 27.64
CA ALA A 426 15.84 28.08 26.42
C ALA A 426 15.56 27.09 25.29
N GLU A 427 15.51 25.79 25.60
CA GLU A 427 15.16 24.72 24.65
C GLU A 427 13.70 24.86 24.20
N SER A 428 12.79 25.12 25.13
CA SER A 428 11.38 25.36 24.83
C SER A 428 11.19 26.61 23.96
N ALA A 429 11.92 27.69 24.22
CA ALA A 429 11.89 28.92 23.42
C ALA A 429 12.55 28.72 22.04
N ALA A 430 13.62 27.92 21.94
CA ALA A 430 14.25 27.54 20.68
C ALA A 430 13.29 26.65 19.87
N ALA A 431 12.68 25.64 20.47
CA ALA A 431 11.67 24.79 19.86
C ALA A 431 10.46 25.61 19.37
N ALA A 432 9.96 26.54 20.17
CA ALA A 432 8.85 27.42 19.78
C ALA A 432 9.20 28.37 18.62
N LYS A 433 10.46 28.82 18.52
CA LYS A 433 10.93 29.65 17.40
C LYS A 433 11.19 28.82 16.14
N SER A 434 11.64 27.58 16.29
CA SER A 434 11.94 26.67 15.17
C SER A 434 10.71 25.96 14.64
N ASN A 435 9.59 25.95 15.38
CA ASN A 435 8.36 25.21 15.07
C ASN A 435 7.20 26.16 14.80
N PRO A 436 7.03 26.64 13.57
CA PRO A 436 5.83 27.41 13.23
C PRO A 436 4.60 26.52 13.43
N LYS A 437 3.58 27.09 14.08
CA LYS A 437 2.33 26.37 14.33
C LYS A 437 1.66 25.99 13.00
N LEU A 438 1.68 24.71 12.66
CA LEU A 438 1.01 24.17 11.47
C LEU A 438 -0.51 24.37 11.59
N LYS A 439 -1.11 24.93 10.55
CA LYS A 439 -2.55 25.28 10.52
C LYS A 439 -3.28 24.62 9.37
N TYR A 440 -2.55 24.18 8.35
CA TYR A 440 -3.11 23.71 7.09
C TYR A 440 -2.56 22.34 6.73
N LEU A 441 -3.44 21.50 6.21
CA LEU A 441 -3.10 20.21 5.62
C LEU A 441 -3.25 20.28 4.10
N LEU A 442 -2.23 19.87 3.38
CA LEU A 442 -2.29 19.56 1.97
C LEU A 442 -2.08 18.04 1.83
N ASP A 443 -3.03 17.34 1.24
CA ASP A 443 -3.00 15.88 1.03
C ASP A 443 -2.91 15.62 -0.48
N ALA A 444 -1.72 15.29 -0.96
CA ALA A 444 -1.47 14.99 -2.37
C ALA A 444 -1.62 13.49 -2.61
N TYR A 445 -2.25 13.12 -3.72
CA TYR A 445 -2.70 11.76 -4.01
C TYR A 445 -3.79 11.28 -3.03
N CYS A 446 -4.70 12.18 -2.63
CA CYS A 446 -5.64 11.95 -1.53
C CYS A 446 -6.65 10.81 -1.78
N GLY A 447 -6.79 10.31 -3.02
CA GLY A 447 -7.76 9.27 -3.36
C GLY A 447 -9.19 9.66 -2.94
N SER A 448 -9.84 8.81 -2.15
CA SER A 448 -11.17 9.07 -1.57
C SER A 448 -11.14 9.86 -0.26
N GLY A 449 -9.99 10.49 0.10
CA GLY A 449 -9.86 11.47 1.17
C GLY A 449 -9.46 10.92 2.53
N LEU A 450 -8.79 9.76 2.61
CA LEU A 450 -8.45 9.14 3.88
C LEU A 450 -7.73 10.11 4.84
N PHE A 451 -6.55 10.60 4.46
CA PHE A 451 -5.76 11.48 5.34
C PHE A 451 -6.39 12.87 5.47
N THR A 452 -6.95 13.42 4.39
CA THR A 452 -7.65 14.71 4.44
C THR A 452 -8.75 14.72 5.50
N ILE A 453 -9.51 13.61 5.63
CA ILE A 453 -10.65 13.48 6.54
C ILE A 453 -10.18 13.15 7.97
N VAL A 454 -9.35 12.11 8.14
CA VAL A 454 -8.96 11.65 9.50
C VAL A 454 -8.06 12.65 10.25
N LEU A 455 -7.35 13.53 9.52
CA LEU A 455 -6.52 14.58 10.09
C LEU A 455 -7.24 15.93 10.20
N SER A 456 -8.46 16.06 9.68
CA SER A 456 -9.19 17.35 9.60
C SER A 456 -9.36 18.03 10.96
N GLY A 457 -9.55 17.26 12.03
CA GLY A 457 -9.69 17.81 13.40
C GLY A 457 -8.42 18.49 13.92
N THR A 458 -7.26 18.20 13.36
CA THR A 458 -5.96 18.77 13.76
C THR A 458 -5.71 20.15 13.12
N PHE A 459 -6.30 20.40 11.95
CA PHE A 459 -5.99 21.56 11.12
C PHE A 459 -7.18 22.53 10.98
N ARG A 460 -6.86 23.80 10.79
CA ARG A 460 -7.85 24.83 10.50
C ARG A 460 -8.56 24.59 9.17
N SER A 461 -7.83 24.09 8.18
CA SER A 461 -8.36 23.74 6.87
C SER A 461 -7.46 22.70 6.22
N SER A 462 -8.08 21.76 5.51
CA SER A 462 -7.42 20.66 4.81
C SER A 462 -7.83 20.66 3.34
N LEU A 463 -6.89 20.40 2.42
CA LEU A 463 -7.13 20.32 0.99
C LEU A 463 -6.57 18.99 0.46
N GLY A 464 -7.46 18.12 -0.03
CA GLY A 464 -7.10 16.89 -0.74
C GLY A 464 -7.07 17.10 -2.24
N ILE A 465 -6.03 16.58 -2.91
CA ILE A 465 -5.85 16.69 -4.36
C ILE A 465 -5.55 15.31 -4.93
N ASP A 466 -6.26 14.95 -6.01
CA ASP A 466 -6.04 13.72 -6.77
C ASP A 466 -6.35 13.94 -8.25
N VAL A 467 -5.69 13.20 -9.13
CA VAL A 467 -5.94 13.25 -10.58
C VAL A 467 -7.27 12.62 -10.96
N ALA A 468 -7.77 11.65 -10.19
CA ALA A 468 -8.97 10.89 -10.47
C ALA A 468 -10.23 11.65 -10.02
N ALA A 469 -10.96 12.26 -10.93
CA ALA A 469 -12.22 12.97 -10.65
C ALA A 469 -13.26 12.10 -9.92
N SER A 470 -13.30 10.79 -10.18
CA SER A 470 -14.17 9.84 -9.48
C SER A 470 -13.80 9.68 -8.01
N SER A 471 -12.50 9.61 -7.70
CA SER A 471 -12.00 9.56 -6.31
C SER A 471 -12.33 10.85 -5.57
N ILE A 472 -12.13 12.01 -6.19
CA ILE A 472 -12.48 13.33 -5.61
C ILE A 472 -14.00 13.46 -5.36
N LYS A 473 -14.84 12.87 -6.23
CA LYS A 473 -16.28 12.81 -5.97
C LYS A 473 -16.57 12.02 -4.70
N CYS A 474 -15.98 10.83 -4.54
CA CYS A 474 -16.09 10.03 -3.33
C CYS A 474 -15.57 10.81 -2.11
N ALA A 475 -14.40 11.45 -2.21
CA ALA A 475 -13.80 12.21 -1.10
C ALA A 475 -14.71 13.35 -0.58
N ARG A 476 -15.37 14.08 -1.49
CA ARG A 476 -16.34 15.11 -1.10
C ARG A 476 -17.57 14.55 -0.40
N GLU A 477 -18.03 13.38 -0.84
CA GLU A 477 -19.14 12.69 -0.20
C GLU A 477 -18.75 12.14 1.17
N ASN A 478 -17.58 11.52 1.28
CA ASN A 478 -17.02 11.00 2.52
C ASN A 478 -16.84 12.09 3.58
N ALA A 479 -16.37 13.27 3.17
CA ALA A 479 -16.25 14.42 4.07
C ALA A 479 -17.61 14.90 4.62
N LYS A 480 -18.66 14.86 3.78
CA LYS A 480 -20.02 15.19 4.24
C LYS A 480 -20.57 14.13 5.21
N LEU A 481 -20.41 12.83 4.85
CA LEU A 481 -20.84 11.72 5.71
C LEU A 481 -20.13 11.73 7.05
N SER A 482 -18.87 12.09 7.08
CA SER A 482 -18.04 12.19 8.27
C SER A 482 -18.16 13.54 8.99
N ASN A 483 -19.03 14.46 8.53
CA ASN A 483 -19.27 15.78 9.13
C ASN A 483 -17.98 16.61 9.36
N VAL A 484 -17.10 16.67 8.36
CA VAL A 484 -15.83 17.42 8.41
C VAL A 484 -15.87 18.62 7.46
N PRO A 485 -16.44 19.76 7.88
CA PRO A 485 -16.72 20.91 7.01
C PRO A 485 -15.47 21.72 6.62
N ASN A 486 -14.35 21.56 7.31
CA ASN A 486 -13.09 22.25 7.08
C ASN A 486 -12.20 21.59 6.02
N THR A 487 -12.76 20.68 5.21
CA THR A 487 -12.07 19.97 4.15
C THR A 487 -12.50 20.44 2.77
N GLY A 488 -11.54 20.56 1.84
CA GLY A 488 -11.75 20.83 0.42
C GLY A 488 -11.11 19.73 -0.44
N PHE A 489 -11.60 19.55 -1.68
CA PHE A 489 -11.06 18.56 -2.60
C PHE A 489 -11.01 19.09 -4.03
N ALA A 490 -9.88 18.88 -4.71
CA ALA A 490 -9.67 19.30 -6.09
C ALA A 490 -9.19 18.13 -6.96
N ALA A 491 -9.79 18.00 -8.16
CA ALA A 491 -9.25 17.11 -9.18
C ALA A 491 -8.23 17.90 -10.01
N ALA A 492 -6.95 17.57 -9.87
CA ALA A 492 -5.86 18.24 -10.56
C ALA A 492 -4.70 17.27 -10.84
N ASP A 493 -3.95 17.54 -11.91
CA ASP A 493 -2.71 16.81 -12.18
C ASP A 493 -1.64 17.21 -11.16
N ALA A 494 -0.89 16.25 -10.65
CA ALA A 494 0.27 16.46 -9.80
C ALA A 494 1.30 17.45 -10.40
N ALA A 495 1.37 17.53 -11.72
CA ALA A 495 2.25 18.47 -12.44
C ALA A 495 1.92 19.97 -12.23
N ALA A 496 0.74 20.31 -11.69
CA ALA A 496 0.34 21.69 -11.43
C ALA A 496 -0.17 21.89 -10.00
N LEU A 497 0.06 20.91 -9.12
CA LEU A 497 -0.56 20.78 -7.82
C LEU A 497 -0.29 21.97 -6.90
N PHE A 498 0.94 22.47 -6.88
CA PHE A 498 1.35 23.53 -5.95
C PHE A 498 1.10 24.95 -6.46
N LYS A 499 0.73 25.11 -7.75
CA LYS A 499 0.59 26.43 -8.37
C LYS A 499 -0.53 27.27 -7.73
N ASP A 500 -1.62 26.63 -7.34
CA ASP A 500 -2.83 27.29 -6.83
C ASP A 500 -3.16 26.88 -5.38
N VAL A 501 -2.16 26.41 -4.61
CA VAL A 501 -2.34 26.09 -3.19
C VAL A 501 -2.57 27.36 -2.39
N PRO A 502 -3.71 27.49 -1.69
CA PRO A 502 -4.06 28.73 -0.98
C PRO A 502 -3.38 28.89 0.39
N TYR A 503 -2.54 27.93 0.76
CA TYR A 503 -1.92 27.85 2.08
C TYR A 503 -0.48 28.37 2.06
N PRO A 504 -0.07 29.15 3.08
CA PRO A 504 1.34 29.52 3.24
C PRO A 504 2.17 28.28 3.61
N ALA A 505 3.28 28.08 2.90
CA ALA A 505 4.13 26.90 3.03
C ALA A 505 4.68 26.68 4.45
N ASP A 506 5.03 27.80 5.14
CA ASP A 506 5.55 27.81 6.51
C ASP A 506 4.53 27.41 7.59
N GLN A 507 3.25 27.24 7.23
CA GLN A 507 2.18 26.79 8.11
C GLN A 507 1.48 25.52 7.61
N THR A 508 2.10 24.82 6.65
CA THR A 508 1.48 23.69 5.97
C THR A 508 2.22 22.39 6.26
N LEU A 509 1.45 21.37 6.66
CA LEU A 509 1.82 19.97 6.54
C LEU A 509 1.44 19.47 5.14
N LEU A 510 2.35 18.80 4.46
CA LEU A 510 2.06 18.03 3.25
C LEU A 510 2.06 16.53 3.57
N VAL A 511 0.96 15.84 3.28
CA VAL A 511 0.91 14.37 3.23
C VAL A 511 0.97 13.94 1.78
N ILE A 512 1.79 12.94 1.47
CA ILE A 512 1.88 12.34 0.15
C ILE A 512 1.76 10.82 0.26
N ASP A 513 0.88 10.21 -0.57
CA ASP A 513 0.69 8.75 -0.68
C ASP A 513 0.68 8.36 -2.17
N PRO A 514 1.83 8.43 -2.86
CA PRO A 514 1.91 8.21 -4.29
C PRO A 514 1.74 6.72 -4.65
N PRO A 515 1.45 6.40 -5.93
CA PRO A 515 1.41 5.02 -6.40
C PRO A 515 2.80 4.37 -6.31
N ARG A 516 2.86 3.03 -6.45
CA ARG A 516 4.08 2.20 -6.32
C ARG A 516 5.33 2.69 -7.07
N LYS A 517 5.17 3.49 -8.11
CA LYS A 517 6.30 4.10 -8.85
C LYS A 517 6.96 5.27 -8.12
N GLY A 518 6.40 5.71 -7.01
CA GLY A 518 6.81 6.91 -6.29
C GLY A 518 6.38 8.21 -6.99
N CYS A 519 6.94 9.31 -6.55
CA CYS A 519 6.76 10.62 -7.16
C CYS A 519 7.61 10.76 -8.44
N ASP A 520 7.16 11.55 -9.39
CA ASP A 520 8.00 11.94 -10.51
C ASP A 520 8.87 13.17 -10.16
N THR A 521 9.93 13.38 -10.93
CA THR A 521 10.89 14.46 -10.70
C THR A 521 10.24 15.85 -10.73
N ASN A 522 9.20 16.04 -11.56
CA ASN A 522 8.52 17.32 -11.64
C ASN A 522 7.74 17.62 -10.35
N PHE A 523 7.04 16.61 -9.79
CA PHE A 523 6.35 16.72 -8.52
C PHE A 523 7.33 17.05 -7.38
N LEU A 524 8.46 16.33 -7.26
CA LEU A 524 9.49 16.58 -6.24
C LEU A 524 10.09 17.99 -6.37
N ASN A 525 10.37 18.45 -7.58
CA ASN A 525 10.84 19.82 -7.81
C ASN A 525 9.82 20.89 -7.38
N GLN A 526 8.53 20.66 -7.62
CA GLN A 526 7.47 21.57 -7.20
C GLN A 526 7.28 21.55 -5.67
N LEU A 527 7.39 20.37 -5.03
CA LEU A 527 7.38 20.23 -3.58
C LEU A 527 8.50 21.05 -2.95
N LEU A 528 9.73 20.91 -3.45
CA LEU A 528 10.88 21.69 -3.00
C LEU A 528 10.68 23.18 -3.25
N ALA A 529 10.13 23.59 -4.39
CA ALA A 529 9.84 24.99 -4.68
C ALA A 529 8.76 25.59 -3.77
N TYR A 530 7.72 24.83 -3.44
CA TYR A 530 6.69 25.24 -2.48
C TYR A 530 7.23 25.25 -1.06
N GLY A 531 8.01 24.25 -0.68
CA GLY A 531 8.76 24.18 0.58
C GLY A 531 7.89 24.14 1.84
N PRO A 532 6.93 23.19 1.97
CA PRO A 532 6.11 23.08 3.19
C PRO A 532 7.01 22.78 4.41
N THR A 533 6.59 23.22 5.58
CA THR A 533 7.38 23.05 6.81
C THR A 533 7.60 21.57 7.16
N ARG A 534 6.61 20.72 6.90
CA ARG A 534 6.62 19.31 7.26
C ARG A 534 6.05 18.46 6.14
N VAL A 535 6.62 17.28 5.93
CA VAL A 535 6.15 16.29 4.95
C VAL A 535 5.99 14.94 5.64
N LEU A 536 4.83 14.32 5.50
CA LEU A 536 4.59 12.92 5.84
C LEU A 536 4.50 12.13 4.53
N TYR A 537 5.50 11.30 4.27
CA TYR A 537 5.54 10.46 3.08
C TYR A 537 5.08 9.04 3.42
N VAL A 538 3.85 8.71 3.08
CA VAL A 538 3.28 7.35 3.16
C VAL A 538 3.60 6.60 1.89
N SER A 539 3.98 5.33 1.96
CA SER A 539 4.29 4.55 0.76
C SER A 539 4.06 3.06 0.92
N CYS A 540 3.45 2.46 -0.10
CA CYS A 540 3.37 1.01 -0.28
C CYS A 540 4.58 0.41 -1.03
N ASN A 541 5.58 1.22 -1.39
CA ASN A 541 6.85 0.78 -1.98
C ASN A 541 8.01 1.57 -1.35
N VAL A 542 8.62 0.98 -0.34
CA VAL A 542 9.69 1.61 0.45
C VAL A 542 10.94 1.92 -0.38
N HIS A 543 11.16 1.24 -1.50
CA HIS A 543 12.33 1.48 -2.36
C HIS A 543 12.17 2.80 -3.15
N THR A 544 11.00 3.05 -3.71
CA THR A 544 10.72 4.33 -4.37
C THR A 544 10.56 5.47 -3.38
N GLN A 545 10.05 5.19 -2.16
CA GLN A 545 10.05 6.17 -1.08
C GLN A 545 11.48 6.59 -0.71
N ALA A 546 12.39 5.64 -0.51
CA ALA A 546 13.78 5.92 -0.18
C ALA A 546 14.46 6.80 -1.24
N ARG A 547 14.26 6.50 -2.54
CA ARG A 547 14.74 7.33 -3.65
C ARG A 547 14.20 8.77 -3.58
N ASP A 548 12.90 8.92 -3.41
CA ASP A 548 12.24 10.23 -3.39
C ASP A 548 12.65 11.05 -2.17
N VAL A 549 12.78 10.38 -1.01
CA VAL A 549 13.29 11.00 0.23
C VAL A 549 14.73 11.46 0.05
N GLY A 550 15.56 10.67 -0.65
CA GLY A 550 16.93 11.08 -1.01
C GLY A 550 16.95 12.43 -1.73
N VAL A 551 16.09 12.59 -2.74
CA VAL A 551 15.97 13.88 -3.48
C VAL A 551 15.51 15.03 -2.58
N LEU A 552 14.60 14.77 -1.62
CA LEU A 552 14.12 15.80 -0.68
C LEU A 552 15.19 16.19 0.34
N VAL A 553 16.04 15.25 0.76
CA VAL A 553 17.17 15.52 1.69
C VAL A 553 18.31 16.25 1.00
N GLU A 554 18.68 15.83 -0.23
CA GLU A 554 19.64 16.59 -1.05
C GLU A 554 19.16 18.03 -1.29
N GLY A 555 17.85 18.16 -1.53
CA GLY A 555 17.20 19.46 -1.68
C GLY A 555 17.50 20.16 -2.99
N LYS A 556 17.00 21.40 -3.13
CA LYS A 556 17.19 22.26 -4.28
C LYS A 556 16.94 23.72 -3.94
N ASN A 557 17.76 24.63 -4.48
CA ASN A 557 17.60 26.08 -4.33
C ASN A 557 17.50 26.53 -2.85
N GLY A 558 18.30 25.94 -1.95
CA GLY A 558 18.30 26.24 -0.52
C GLY A 558 17.14 25.62 0.27
N VAL A 559 16.29 24.83 -0.35
CA VAL A 559 15.22 24.08 0.34
C VAL A 559 15.61 22.61 0.37
N ARG A 560 15.75 22.06 1.58
CA ARG A 560 16.01 20.66 1.86
C ARG A 560 15.25 20.21 3.10
N TYR A 561 15.21 18.91 3.30
CA TYR A 561 14.52 18.28 4.44
C TYR A 561 15.46 17.40 5.23
N ASP A 562 15.24 17.36 6.55
CA ASP A 562 15.87 16.40 7.44
C ASP A 562 14.85 15.29 7.73
N ILE A 563 15.33 14.05 7.85
CA ILE A 563 14.48 12.90 8.19
C ILE A 563 14.37 12.81 9.71
N GLU A 564 13.17 13.02 10.26
CA GLU A 564 12.97 12.86 11.70
C GLU A 564 12.81 11.38 12.10
N SER A 565 12.03 10.63 11.33
CA SER A 565 11.79 9.22 11.58
C SER A 565 11.31 8.48 10.33
N ILE A 566 11.56 7.18 10.32
CA ILE A 566 11.05 6.23 9.32
C ILE A 566 10.51 5.03 10.08
N ARG A 567 9.26 4.63 9.78
CA ARG A 567 8.64 3.49 10.44
C ARG A 567 7.83 2.64 9.47
N GLY A 568 7.92 1.32 9.63
CA GLY A 568 7.13 0.34 8.86
C GLY A 568 5.79 0.01 9.51
N PHE A 569 4.84 -0.41 8.67
CA PHE A 569 3.49 -0.86 9.06
C PHE A 569 3.14 -2.13 8.30
N ASP A 570 2.67 -3.14 9.04
CA ASP A 570 2.31 -4.42 8.44
C ASP A 570 0.86 -4.46 7.96
N PHE A 571 0.58 -3.83 6.82
CA PHE A 571 -0.72 -3.95 6.15
C PHE A 571 -0.95 -5.33 5.54
N PHE A 572 0.12 -6.10 5.34
CA PHE A 572 0.07 -7.38 4.62
C PHE A 572 0.80 -8.49 5.40
N PRO A 573 0.28 -8.90 6.58
CA PRO A 573 0.79 -10.06 7.30
C PRO A 573 0.97 -11.28 6.40
N GLN A 574 1.94 -12.13 6.70
CA GLN A 574 2.32 -13.33 5.94
C GLN A 574 3.04 -13.06 4.62
N THR A 575 3.32 -11.80 4.30
CA THR A 575 4.03 -11.40 3.08
C THR A 575 5.22 -10.49 3.40
N SER A 576 6.15 -10.31 2.46
CA SER A 576 7.26 -9.36 2.58
C SER A 576 6.88 -7.92 2.24
N HIS A 577 5.63 -7.66 1.89
CA HIS A 577 5.17 -6.28 1.68
C HIS A 577 5.14 -5.51 3.00
N VAL A 578 5.66 -4.29 2.97
CA VAL A 578 5.62 -3.34 4.07
C VAL A 578 5.20 -1.97 3.54
N GLU A 579 4.28 -1.33 4.25
CA GLU A 579 4.00 0.11 4.11
C GLU A 579 4.95 0.86 5.03
N SER A 580 5.32 2.10 4.68
CA SER A 580 6.13 2.93 5.56
C SER A 580 5.69 4.38 5.57
N VAL A 581 5.98 5.05 6.68
CA VAL A 581 5.85 6.50 6.83
C VAL A 581 7.23 7.06 7.11
N ALA A 582 7.67 8.02 6.27
CA ALA A 582 8.81 8.86 6.54
C ALA A 582 8.32 10.24 6.95
N VAL A 583 8.81 10.73 8.08
CA VAL A 583 8.51 12.04 8.63
C VAL A 583 9.67 12.96 8.34
N LEU A 584 9.41 14.04 7.61
CA LEU A 584 10.42 14.99 7.16
C LEU A 584 10.09 16.40 7.66
N THR A 585 11.09 17.10 8.12
CA THR A 585 10.98 18.52 8.51
C THR A 585 11.93 19.36 7.66
N LYS A 586 11.44 20.49 7.20
CA LYS A 586 12.25 21.43 6.42
C LYS A 586 13.46 21.88 7.25
N ALA A 587 14.65 21.68 6.70
CA ALA A 587 15.90 22.09 7.33
C ALA A 587 15.95 23.63 7.46
N ILE A 588 16.38 24.11 8.61
CA ILE A 588 16.62 25.53 8.85
C ILE A 588 18.05 25.80 8.39
N GLU A 589 18.24 26.68 7.40
CA GLU A 589 19.58 27.19 7.09
C GLU A 589 20.11 27.96 8.31
N THR A 590 21.04 27.39 9.04
CA THR A 590 21.91 28.16 9.91
C THR A 590 22.78 29.02 9.01
N LYS A 591 22.51 30.32 8.93
CA LYS A 591 23.51 31.25 8.38
C LYS A 591 24.74 31.08 9.26
N GLU A 592 25.79 30.47 8.73
CA GLU A 592 27.13 30.64 9.29
C GLU A 592 27.42 32.15 9.22
N GLU A 593 27.50 32.78 10.40
CA GLU A 593 27.98 34.15 10.55
C GLU A 593 29.51 34.21 10.31
#